data_2982dac77aaa1c3576a8310ca3c43ad6
#
_entry.id   2982dac77aaa1c3576a8310ca3c43ad6
#
_cell.length_a   1.000
_cell.length_b   1.000
_cell.length_c   1.000
_cell.angle_alpha   90.00
_cell.angle_beta   90.00
_cell.angle_gamma   90.00
#
_symmetry.space_group_name_H-M   'P 1'
#
loop_
_entity.id
_entity.type
_entity.pdbx_description
1 polymer ?
#
loop_
_entity_poly.entity_id
_entity_poly.type
_entity_poly.pdbx_seq_one_letter_code
_entity_poly.pdbx_strand_id
1 'polypeptide(L)'
;ILELLVGFGAVPEILVEAHPHIGTNKLPKIIATMRECILSHGGEVHFGHRVVDLVLEGDGAGNGSEALESSRASRRMVGLEVLQVGGTIRNIPAKHVILATGHSARDIFELLVRREIAIEAKPLAIGVRVEHPQALIDTIQYSCESRGEYLPAAPYSVVHQVEGRGVYSFCMCPGGVVAPCATKPGEIVTNGWSSSRRARSTANSGIVVELELADFKDNEEEHGPLAAMAFQAEIERKAWEAGGRTQTAPAQRLVDFVEGRVSKDCP
;
A
#
# COMPACT_ATOMS: atom_id res chain seq x y z
N ILE A 1 6.55 4.19 18.60
CA ILE A 1 6.96 3.49 17.34
C ILE A 1 8.33 3.99 16.88
N LEU A 2 8.58 5.31 16.74
CA LEU A 2 9.87 5.85 16.28
C LEU A 2 11.04 5.42 17.17
N GLU A 3 10.89 5.44 18.49
CA GLU A 3 11.89 4.96 19.45
C GLU A 3 12.24 3.48 19.23
N LEU A 4 11.23 2.64 18.94
CA LEU A 4 11.47 1.23 18.59
C LEU A 4 12.29 1.11 17.31
N LEU A 5 12.00 1.90 16.29
CA LEU A 5 12.76 1.89 15.04
C LEU A 5 14.22 2.32 15.27
N VAL A 6 14.45 3.32 16.12
CA VAL A 6 15.80 3.72 16.54
C VAL A 6 16.51 2.59 17.29
N GLY A 7 15.82 1.93 18.23
CA GLY A 7 16.34 0.75 18.93
C GLY A 7 16.72 -0.41 17.99
N PHE A 8 16.08 -0.52 16.83
CA PHE A 8 16.41 -1.51 15.80
C PHE A 8 17.35 -0.99 14.70
N GLY A 9 17.94 0.20 14.88
CA GLY A 9 19.02 0.71 14.03
C GLY A 9 18.61 1.81 13.04
N ALA A 10 17.44 2.43 13.20
CA ALA A 10 17.17 3.69 12.51
C ALA A 10 17.98 4.82 13.11
N VAL A 11 18.19 5.87 12.32
CA VAL A 11 18.93 7.05 12.78
C VAL A 11 18.11 7.83 13.82
N PRO A 12 18.72 8.34 14.92
CA PRO A 12 18.00 9.04 15.99
C PRO A 12 17.30 10.32 15.54
N GLU A 13 17.74 10.93 14.45
CA GLU A 13 17.18 12.15 13.88
C GLU A 13 15.69 12.03 13.55
N ILE A 14 15.21 10.82 13.25
CA ILE A 14 13.75 10.57 13.01
C ILE A 14 12.87 10.91 14.20
N LEU A 15 13.44 11.05 15.41
CA LEU A 15 12.67 11.41 16.61
C LEU A 15 12.31 12.91 16.66
N VAL A 16 13.09 13.74 15.96
CA VAL A 16 12.97 15.20 16.01
C VAL A 16 12.62 15.82 14.66
N GLU A 17 12.76 15.09 13.57
CA GLU A 17 12.40 15.56 12.23
C GLU A 17 10.88 15.71 12.07
N ALA A 18 10.43 16.81 11.48
CA ALA A 18 9.01 17.03 11.15
C ALA A 18 8.46 16.00 10.15
N HIS A 19 9.33 15.49 9.27
CA HIS A 19 9.02 14.47 8.27
C HIS A 19 10.05 13.33 8.35
N PRO A 20 9.93 12.43 9.34
CA PRO A 20 10.89 11.35 9.56
C PRO A 20 11.10 10.49 8.32
N HIS A 21 12.36 10.20 8.00
CA HIS A 21 12.70 9.39 6.82
C HIS A 21 13.82 8.41 7.12
N ILE A 22 13.60 7.14 6.84
CA ILE A 22 14.61 6.08 6.99
C ILE A 22 15.33 5.81 5.67
N GLY A 23 14.56 5.72 4.59
CA GLY A 23 15.04 5.36 3.26
C GLY A 23 14.93 3.88 2.95
N THR A 24 14.55 3.58 1.69
CA THR A 24 14.35 2.21 1.20
C THR A 24 15.59 1.33 1.30
N ASN A 25 16.78 1.92 1.27
CA ASN A 25 18.06 1.20 1.38
C ASN A 25 18.41 0.78 2.82
N LYS A 26 17.87 1.43 3.85
CA LYS A 26 18.15 1.11 5.26
C LYS A 26 17.07 0.25 5.91
N LEU A 27 15.83 0.37 5.48
CA LEU A 27 14.69 -0.35 6.04
C LEU A 27 14.89 -1.88 6.12
N PRO A 28 15.44 -2.57 5.10
CA PRO A 28 15.63 -4.03 5.17
C PRO A 28 16.52 -4.47 6.34
N LYS A 29 17.54 -3.70 6.71
CA LYS A 29 18.40 -4.01 7.86
C LYS A 29 17.64 -3.90 9.18
N ILE A 30 16.82 -2.87 9.34
CA ILE A 30 15.97 -2.70 10.54
C ILE A 30 15.01 -3.87 10.69
N ILE A 31 14.34 -4.27 9.60
CA ILE A 31 13.44 -5.42 9.61
C ILE A 31 14.18 -6.73 9.94
N ALA A 32 15.40 -6.90 9.44
CA ALA A 32 16.23 -8.06 9.80
C ALA A 32 16.55 -8.08 11.30
N THR A 33 16.94 -6.94 11.89
CA THR A 33 17.21 -6.83 13.33
C THR A 33 15.95 -7.09 14.17
N MET A 34 14.78 -6.62 13.73
CA MET A 34 13.50 -6.94 14.39
C MET A 34 13.23 -8.45 14.37
N ARG A 35 13.45 -9.11 13.23
CA ARG A 35 13.29 -10.56 13.11
C ARG A 35 14.24 -11.30 14.04
N GLU A 36 15.50 -10.91 14.09
CA GLU A 36 16.49 -11.50 14.99
C GLU A 36 16.08 -11.35 16.46
N CYS A 37 15.53 -10.20 16.83
CA CYS A 37 14.98 -9.99 18.17
C CYS A 37 13.83 -10.96 18.48
N ILE A 38 12.90 -11.17 17.55
CA ILE A 38 11.82 -12.15 17.72
C ILE A 38 12.39 -13.54 17.96
N LEU A 39 13.32 -13.98 17.12
CA LEU A 39 13.93 -15.30 17.20
C LEU A 39 14.73 -15.51 18.51
N SER A 40 15.48 -14.50 18.96
CA SER A 40 16.27 -14.55 20.18
C SER A 40 15.45 -14.64 21.47
N HIS A 41 14.16 -14.24 21.40
CA HIS A 41 13.21 -14.33 22.50
C HIS A 41 12.26 -15.54 22.40
N GLY A 42 12.59 -16.55 21.57
CA GLY A 42 11.81 -17.76 21.44
C GLY A 42 10.60 -17.65 20.52
N GLY A 43 10.47 -16.55 19.76
CA GLY A 43 9.49 -16.43 18.71
C GLY A 43 9.93 -17.19 17.44
N GLU A 44 9.00 -17.40 16.53
CA GLU A 44 9.26 -18.08 15.27
C GLU A 44 8.88 -17.18 14.08
N VAL A 45 9.63 -17.27 12.99
CA VAL A 45 9.33 -16.59 11.71
C VAL A 45 9.41 -17.61 10.60
N HIS A 46 8.29 -17.85 9.95
CA HIS A 46 8.16 -18.86 8.90
C HIS A 46 8.03 -18.20 7.52
N PHE A 47 9.04 -18.33 6.68
CA PHE A 47 8.99 -17.94 5.27
C PHE A 47 8.36 -19.05 4.41
N GLY A 48 7.77 -18.67 3.28
CA GLY A 48 7.12 -19.63 2.40
C GLY A 48 5.86 -20.28 3.01
N HIS A 49 5.25 -19.59 3.98
CA HIS A 49 4.04 -20.02 4.64
C HIS A 49 2.95 -18.97 4.37
N ARG A 50 1.91 -19.34 3.64
CA ARG A 50 0.78 -18.49 3.29
C ARG A 50 -0.45 -18.93 4.04
N VAL A 51 -1.05 -18.06 4.82
CA VAL A 51 -2.36 -18.30 5.42
C VAL A 51 -3.40 -18.37 4.31
N VAL A 52 -4.10 -19.47 4.22
CA VAL A 52 -5.13 -19.73 3.19
C VAL A 52 -6.52 -19.86 3.79
N ASP A 53 -6.62 -20.15 5.10
CA ASP A 53 -7.88 -20.17 5.79
C ASP A 53 -7.76 -19.94 7.30
N LEU A 54 -8.91 -19.59 7.92
CA LEU A 54 -9.10 -19.46 9.36
C LEU A 54 -9.90 -20.63 9.87
N VAL A 55 -9.44 -21.28 10.94
CA VAL A 55 -10.16 -22.37 11.60
C VAL A 55 -10.96 -21.79 12.76
N LEU A 56 -12.28 -21.80 12.62
CA LEU A 56 -13.22 -21.28 13.61
C LEU A 56 -14.00 -22.44 14.25
N GLU A 57 -14.08 -22.47 15.57
CA GLU A 57 -14.96 -23.37 16.30
C GLU A 57 -16.36 -22.76 16.35
N GLY A 58 -17.39 -23.55 16.07
CA GLY A 58 -18.78 -23.10 15.98
C GLY A 58 -19.31 -23.02 14.54
N ASP A 59 -18.52 -23.38 13.53
CA ASP A 59 -18.96 -23.53 12.12
C ASP A 59 -19.88 -24.77 11.89
N GLY A 60 -20.52 -25.28 12.93
CA GLY A 60 -21.43 -26.42 12.85
C GLY A 60 -22.80 -26.03 12.26
N ALA A 61 -23.21 -26.78 11.26
CA ALA A 61 -24.45 -26.64 10.48
C ALA A 61 -25.71 -26.45 11.35
N GLY A 62 -26.14 -25.21 11.50
CA GLY A 62 -27.49 -24.86 11.95
C GLY A 62 -28.36 -24.55 10.74
N ASN A 63 -29.27 -25.44 10.39
CA ASN A 63 -30.29 -25.20 9.38
C ASN A 63 -31.40 -24.30 9.95
N GLY A 64 -31.28 -22.99 9.82
CA GLY A 64 -32.34 -22.03 10.21
C GLY A 64 -31.81 -20.62 10.35
N SER A 65 -32.55 -19.60 9.91
CA SER A 65 -32.11 -18.20 9.89
C SER A 65 -31.81 -17.59 11.28
N GLU A 66 -32.54 -17.99 12.34
CA GLU A 66 -32.29 -17.55 13.72
C GLU A 66 -31.09 -18.26 14.37
N ALA A 67 -30.81 -19.51 13.95
CA ALA A 67 -29.62 -20.26 14.38
C ALA A 67 -28.34 -19.67 13.78
N LEU A 68 -28.41 -19.06 12.59
CA LEU A 68 -27.26 -18.46 11.91
C LEU A 68 -26.76 -17.20 12.63
N GLU A 69 -27.63 -16.31 13.10
CA GLU A 69 -27.22 -15.11 13.85
C GLU A 69 -26.65 -15.45 15.22
N SER A 70 -27.24 -16.40 15.93
CA SER A 70 -26.74 -16.91 17.22
C SER A 70 -25.41 -17.65 17.07
N SER A 71 -25.18 -18.41 15.99
CA SER A 71 -23.94 -19.12 15.74
C SER A 71 -22.78 -18.18 15.34
N ARG A 72 -23.08 -17.09 14.63
CA ARG A 72 -22.07 -16.07 14.27
C ARG A 72 -21.49 -15.38 15.52
N ALA A 73 -22.30 -15.11 16.53
CA ALA A 73 -21.87 -14.47 17.77
C ALA A 73 -20.97 -15.34 18.66
N SER A 74 -20.91 -16.64 18.42
CA SER A 74 -20.16 -17.62 19.25
C SER A 74 -18.92 -18.21 18.58
N ARG A 75 -18.58 -17.80 17.36
CA ARG A 75 -17.39 -18.31 16.67
C ARG A 75 -16.10 -17.93 17.38
N ARG A 76 -15.26 -18.92 17.62
CA ARG A 76 -13.97 -18.71 18.30
C ARG A 76 -12.83 -19.18 17.38
N MET A 77 -11.80 -18.34 17.28
CA MET A 77 -10.57 -18.72 16.58
C MET A 77 -9.89 -19.88 17.30
N VAL A 78 -9.57 -20.94 16.55
CA VAL A 78 -8.84 -22.11 17.07
C VAL A 78 -7.59 -22.45 16.27
N GLY A 79 -7.42 -21.88 15.06
CA GLY A 79 -6.23 -22.13 14.27
C GLY A 79 -6.23 -21.43 12.91
N LEU A 80 -5.18 -21.70 12.17
CA LEU A 80 -4.96 -21.24 10.81
C LEU A 80 -4.64 -22.44 9.91
N GLU A 81 -5.15 -22.41 8.68
CA GLU A 81 -4.64 -23.25 7.61
C GLU A 81 -3.56 -22.50 6.86
N VAL A 82 -2.40 -23.13 6.74
CA VAL A 82 -1.21 -22.52 6.14
C VAL A 82 -0.70 -23.41 5.02
N LEU A 83 -0.65 -22.84 3.81
CA LEU A 83 -0.05 -23.44 2.64
C LEU A 83 1.47 -23.23 2.70
N GLN A 84 2.20 -24.34 2.71
CA GLN A 84 3.67 -24.36 2.69
C GLN A 84 4.21 -24.44 1.26
N VAL A 85 5.49 -24.09 1.09
CA VAL A 85 6.21 -24.39 -0.14
C VAL A 85 6.15 -25.90 -0.42
N GLY A 86 5.74 -26.26 -1.64
CA GLY A 86 5.50 -27.67 -2.01
C GLY A 86 4.03 -28.09 -1.99
N GLY A 87 3.11 -27.18 -1.64
CA GLY A 87 1.66 -27.38 -1.78
C GLY A 87 0.98 -28.09 -0.60
N THR A 88 1.71 -28.39 0.48
CA THR A 88 1.13 -29.00 1.68
C THR A 88 0.40 -27.98 2.53
N ILE A 89 -0.82 -28.28 2.94
CA ILE A 89 -1.57 -27.49 3.92
C ILE A 89 -1.31 -28.03 5.32
N ARG A 90 -0.96 -27.14 6.24
CA ARG A 90 -0.75 -27.45 7.65
C ARG A 90 -1.69 -26.63 8.52
N ASN A 91 -2.30 -27.27 9.51
CA ASN A 91 -3.05 -26.58 10.56
C ASN A 91 -2.12 -26.13 11.68
N ILE A 92 -2.19 -24.84 12.01
CA ILE A 92 -1.46 -24.24 13.12
C ILE A 92 -2.50 -23.83 14.19
N PRO A 93 -2.52 -24.48 15.35
CA PRO A 93 -3.42 -24.09 16.44
C PRO A 93 -3.10 -22.67 16.92
N ALA A 94 -4.11 -21.82 17.00
CA ALA A 94 -3.98 -20.45 17.49
C ALA A 94 -5.28 -19.93 18.08
N LYS A 95 -5.22 -19.42 19.32
CA LYS A 95 -6.37 -18.79 20.00
C LYS A 95 -6.49 -17.31 19.69
N HIS A 96 -5.39 -16.66 19.39
CA HIS A 96 -5.29 -15.22 19.08
C HIS A 96 -4.47 -15.06 17.81
N VAL A 97 -5.01 -14.32 16.85
CA VAL A 97 -4.38 -14.07 15.57
C VAL A 97 -4.42 -12.57 15.28
N ILE A 98 -3.29 -12.02 14.86
CA ILE A 98 -3.19 -10.65 14.37
C ILE A 98 -2.98 -10.70 12.86
N LEU A 99 -3.96 -10.22 12.07
CA LEU A 99 -3.84 -10.07 10.64
C LEU A 99 -3.14 -8.74 10.34
N ALA A 100 -1.86 -8.80 10.01
CA ALA A 100 -1.03 -7.64 9.66
C ALA A 100 -0.47 -7.76 8.23
N THR A 101 -1.30 -8.22 7.30
CA THR A 101 -0.95 -8.62 5.93
C THR A 101 -0.82 -7.45 4.95
N GLY A 102 -1.16 -6.23 5.39
CA GLY A 102 -1.14 -5.03 4.56
C GLY A 102 -2.34 -4.94 3.59
N HIS A 103 -2.45 -3.80 2.93
CA HIS A 103 -3.59 -3.48 2.07
C HIS A 103 -3.61 -4.24 0.73
N SER A 104 -2.49 -4.80 0.31
CA SER A 104 -2.38 -5.54 -0.97
C SER A 104 -2.69 -7.03 -0.86
N ALA A 105 -2.97 -7.55 0.33
CA ALA A 105 -3.34 -8.95 0.55
C ALA A 105 -4.83 -9.17 0.21
N ARG A 106 -5.18 -9.07 -1.06
CA ARG A 106 -6.58 -9.17 -1.55
C ARG A 106 -7.20 -10.51 -1.20
N ASP A 107 -6.42 -11.58 -1.24
CA ASP A 107 -6.83 -12.94 -0.84
C ASP A 107 -7.28 -13.03 0.63
N ILE A 108 -6.73 -12.21 1.51
CA ILE A 108 -7.17 -12.14 2.92
C ILE A 108 -8.53 -11.44 3.02
N PHE A 109 -8.78 -10.35 2.28
CA PHE A 109 -10.10 -9.74 2.26
C PHE A 109 -11.16 -10.70 1.68
N GLU A 110 -10.85 -11.39 0.59
CA GLU A 110 -11.69 -12.45 0.02
C GLU A 110 -11.95 -13.58 1.02
N LEU A 111 -10.93 -13.98 1.80
CA LEU A 111 -11.04 -14.97 2.88
C LEU A 111 -11.99 -14.50 3.98
N LEU A 112 -11.89 -13.24 4.42
CA LEU A 112 -12.76 -12.70 5.47
C LEU A 112 -14.24 -12.72 5.03
N VAL A 113 -14.53 -12.32 3.78
CA VAL A 113 -15.89 -12.39 3.22
C VAL A 113 -16.36 -13.86 3.13
N ARG A 114 -15.53 -14.76 2.61
CA ARG A 114 -15.86 -16.19 2.50
C ARG A 114 -16.17 -16.83 3.87
N ARG A 115 -15.47 -16.38 4.91
CA ARG A 115 -15.69 -16.84 6.29
C ARG A 115 -16.77 -16.03 7.02
N GLU A 116 -17.49 -15.18 6.31
CA GLU A 116 -18.55 -14.31 6.86
C GLU A 116 -18.09 -13.46 8.06
N ILE A 117 -16.82 -13.10 8.07
CA ILE A 117 -16.30 -12.11 9.03
C ILE A 117 -16.67 -10.73 8.49
N ALA A 118 -17.34 -9.94 9.33
CA ALA A 118 -17.84 -8.64 8.93
C ALA A 118 -16.67 -7.71 8.56
N ILE A 119 -16.70 -7.22 7.34
CA ILE A 119 -15.85 -6.13 6.83
C ILE A 119 -16.73 -5.11 6.14
N GLU A 120 -16.26 -3.89 6.05
CA GLU A 120 -16.96 -2.79 5.38
C GLU A 120 -16.04 -2.11 4.36
N ALA A 121 -16.63 -1.64 3.26
CA ALA A 121 -15.95 -0.77 2.34
C ALA A 121 -15.71 0.60 2.99
N LYS A 122 -14.61 1.25 2.64
CA LYS A 122 -14.28 2.61 3.09
C LYS A 122 -13.93 3.50 1.91
N PRO A 123 -14.16 4.81 2.00
CA PRO A 123 -13.62 5.76 1.05
C PRO A 123 -12.13 5.57 0.87
N LEU A 124 -11.64 5.81 -0.33
CA LEU A 124 -10.23 5.71 -0.67
C LEU A 124 -9.81 6.89 -1.56
N ALA A 125 -8.53 7.00 -1.86
CA ALA A 125 -8.04 7.96 -2.82
C ALA A 125 -7.23 7.25 -3.89
N ILE A 126 -7.44 7.63 -5.15
CA ILE A 126 -6.73 7.09 -6.30
C ILE A 126 -6.22 8.22 -7.18
N GLY A 127 -5.15 8.01 -7.93
CA GLY A 127 -4.60 9.04 -8.78
C GLY A 127 -3.40 8.58 -9.58
N VAL A 128 -2.58 9.55 -9.95
CA VAL A 128 -1.37 9.35 -10.74
C VAL A 128 -0.13 9.73 -9.96
N ARG A 129 1.02 9.24 -10.34
CA ARG A 129 2.29 9.71 -9.79
C ARG A 129 2.93 10.68 -10.76
N VAL A 130 3.31 11.85 -10.25
CA VAL A 130 4.02 12.88 -11.00
C VAL A 130 5.51 12.87 -10.63
N GLU A 131 6.38 13.12 -11.60
CA GLU A 131 7.82 13.23 -11.41
C GLU A 131 8.31 14.57 -11.97
N HIS A 132 9.25 15.19 -11.27
CA HIS A 132 9.87 16.45 -11.68
C HIS A 132 11.36 16.47 -11.34
N PRO A 133 12.16 17.38 -11.94
CA PRO A 133 13.51 17.66 -11.45
C PRO A 133 13.50 18.12 -10.00
N GLN A 134 14.32 17.51 -9.15
CA GLN A 134 14.44 17.93 -7.74
C GLN A 134 14.90 19.39 -7.62
N ALA A 135 15.80 19.84 -8.51
CA ALA A 135 16.27 21.23 -8.52
C ALA A 135 15.13 22.25 -8.70
N LEU A 136 14.11 21.93 -9.49
CA LEU A 136 12.92 22.78 -9.63
C LEU A 136 12.20 22.96 -8.28
N ILE A 137 12.01 21.86 -7.55
CA ILE A 137 11.35 21.89 -6.24
C ILE A 137 12.23 22.62 -5.23
N ASP A 138 13.53 22.38 -5.23
CA ASP A 138 14.48 23.10 -4.36
C ASP A 138 14.40 24.62 -4.58
N THR A 139 14.43 25.05 -5.84
CA THR A 139 14.32 26.47 -6.20
C THR A 139 13.00 27.11 -5.72
N ILE A 140 11.88 26.41 -5.91
CA ILE A 140 10.56 26.90 -5.47
C ILE A 140 10.50 27.00 -3.95
N GLN A 141 10.94 25.98 -3.23
CA GLN A 141 10.78 25.91 -1.78
C GLN A 141 11.79 26.78 -1.02
N TYR A 142 13.02 26.87 -1.51
CA TYR A 142 14.07 27.64 -0.86
C TYR A 142 14.27 29.04 -1.42
N SER A 143 13.57 29.39 -2.52
CA SER A 143 13.68 30.70 -3.20
C SER A 143 15.15 31.04 -3.55
N CYS A 144 15.93 30.07 -4.00
CA CYS A 144 17.32 30.22 -4.40
C CYS A 144 17.64 29.37 -5.64
N GLU A 145 18.65 29.75 -6.40
CA GLU A 145 19.06 29.00 -7.60
C GLU A 145 19.59 27.60 -7.30
N SER A 146 20.20 27.41 -6.13
CA SER A 146 20.72 26.12 -5.69
C SER A 146 20.64 26.02 -4.17
N ARG A 147 20.21 24.86 -3.66
CA ARG A 147 20.12 24.61 -2.22
C ARG A 147 21.49 24.50 -1.52
N GLY A 148 22.60 24.37 -2.28
CA GLY A 148 23.93 24.17 -1.70
C GLY A 148 24.09 22.82 -1.01
N GLU A 149 25.07 22.70 -0.11
CA GLU A 149 25.42 21.46 0.57
C GLU A 149 24.68 21.23 1.90
N TYR A 150 24.10 22.26 2.50
CA TYR A 150 23.52 22.20 3.84
C TYR A 150 22.01 21.93 3.83
N LEU A 151 21.31 22.35 2.80
CA LEU A 151 19.86 22.16 2.71
C LEU A 151 19.52 20.77 2.16
N PRO A 152 18.57 20.05 2.78
CA PRO A 152 18.11 18.76 2.26
C PRO A 152 17.33 18.93 0.96
N ALA A 153 17.11 17.83 0.24
CA ALA A 153 16.19 17.82 -0.90
C ALA A 153 14.79 18.26 -0.44
N ALA A 154 14.27 19.33 -1.03
CA ALA A 154 13.04 19.96 -0.61
C ALA A 154 11.81 19.06 -0.88
N PRO A 155 10.92 18.88 0.11
CA PRO A 155 9.61 18.29 -0.09
C PRO A 155 8.58 19.37 -0.46
N TYR A 156 7.40 18.91 -0.92
CA TYR A 156 6.19 19.74 -0.99
C TYR A 156 4.96 18.97 -0.55
N SER A 157 3.94 19.72 -0.18
CA SER A 157 2.58 19.20 0.03
C SER A 157 1.61 20.17 -0.61
N VAL A 158 0.68 19.67 -1.40
CA VAL A 158 -0.37 20.45 -2.05
C VAL A 158 -1.72 19.82 -1.80
N VAL A 159 -2.74 20.66 -1.64
CA VAL A 159 -4.13 20.25 -1.51
C VAL A 159 -5.02 21.28 -2.17
N HIS A 160 -6.05 20.82 -2.85
CA HIS A 160 -7.05 21.70 -3.46
C HIS A 160 -8.40 20.98 -3.52
N GLN A 161 -9.49 21.76 -3.57
CA GLN A 161 -10.83 21.24 -3.81
C GLN A 161 -11.19 21.42 -5.28
N VAL A 162 -11.57 20.32 -5.92
CA VAL A 162 -11.99 20.30 -7.33
C VAL A 162 -13.35 19.63 -7.40
N GLU A 163 -14.37 20.36 -7.84
CA GLU A 163 -15.75 19.86 -7.98
C GLU A 163 -16.29 19.17 -6.71
N GLY A 164 -15.95 19.73 -5.54
CA GLY A 164 -16.36 19.20 -4.25
C GLY A 164 -15.56 18.02 -3.73
N ARG A 165 -14.49 17.60 -4.43
CA ARG A 165 -13.59 16.52 -4.02
C ARG A 165 -12.24 17.04 -3.59
N GLY A 166 -11.68 16.45 -2.54
CA GLY A 166 -10.29 16.71 -2.14
C GLY A 166 -9.32 16.12 -3.15
N VAL A 167 -8.42 16.96 -3.67
CA VAL A 167 -7.28 16.55 -4.50
C VAL A 167 -6.01 16.94 -3.77
N TYR A 168 -5.10 16.00 -3.54
CA TYR A 168 -3.92 16.27 -2.72
C TYR A 168 -2.70 15.45 -3.11
N SER A 169 -1.53 15.98 -2.74
CA SER A 169 -0.29 15.23 -2.87
C SER A 169 -0.20 14.14 -1.81
N PHE A 170 0.28 12.97 -2.21
CA PHE A 170 0.44 11.82 -1.34
C PHE A 170 1.82 11.20 -1.52
N CYS A 171 2.45 10.81 -0.41
CA CYS A 171 3.73 10.10 -0.42
C CYS A 171 4.78 10.79 -1.32
N MET A 172 5.02 12.10 -1.09
CA MET A 172 6.06 12.84 -1.78
C MET A 172 7.45 12.30 -1.42
N CYS A 173 8.25 12.01 -2.43
CA CYS A 173 9.58 11.41 -2.35
C CYS A 173 10.64 12.38 -2.91
N PRO A 174 11.23 13.27 -2.08
CA PRO A 174 12.34 14.11 -2.50
C PRO A 174 13.57 13.26 -2.85
N GLY A 175 14.30 13.65 -3.89
CA GLY A 175 15.50 12.93 -4.35
C GLY A 175 15.23 11.45 -4.59
N GLY A 176 14.07 11.12 -5.17
CA GLY A 176 13.58 9.77 -5.37
C GLY A 176 13.20 9.47 -6.82
N VAL A 177 12.77 8.25 -7.09
CA VAL A 177 12.37 7.75 -8.39
C VAL A 177 10.98 7.13 -8.33
N VAL A 178 10.26 7.13 -9.44
CA VAL A 178 9.06 6.33 -9.62
C VAL A 178 9.46 4.88 -9.92
N ALA A 179 8.81 3.93 -9.27
CA ALA A 179 9.03 2.51 -9.49
C ALA A 179 7.69 1.81 -9.81
N PRO A 180 7.64 0.97 -10.84
CA PRO A 180 6.48 0.13 -11.10
C PRO A 180 6.39 -0.98 -10.07
N CYS A 181 5.16 -1.31 -9.68
CA CYS A 181 4.83 -2.40 -8.77
C CYS A 181 3.60 -3.13 -9.31
N ALA A 182 3.31 -4.31 -8.80
CA ALA A 182 2.09 -5.04 -9.11
C ALA A 182 1.58 -5.76 -7.86
N THR A 183 0.26 -5.79 -7.70
CA THR A 183 -0.40 -6.59 -6.67
C THR A 183 -0.60 -8.03 -7.15
N LYS A 184 -1.04 -8.18 -8.41
CA LYS A 184 -1.21 -9.49 -9.09
C LYS A 184 -0.60 -9.44 -10.49
N PRO A 185 -0.32 -10.58 -11.12
CA PRO A 185 0.01 -10.64 -12.55
C PRO A 185 -1.10 -9.99 -13.40
N GLY A 186 -0.73 -9.19 -14.38
CA GLY A 186 -1.67 -8.47 -15.25
C GLY A 186 -2.17 -7.14 -14.67
N GLU A 187 -1.54 -6.64 -13.65
CA GLU A 187 -1.82 -5.34 -13.04
C GLU A 187 -0.53 -4.51 -12.94
N ILE A 188 -0.67 -3.20 -12.85
CA ILE A 188 0.44 -2.29 -12.57
C ILE A 188 -0.02 -1.10 -11.74
N VAL A 189 0.82 -0.71 -10.80
CA VAL A 189 0.71 0.48 -9.98
C VAL A 189 2.09 1.12 -9.85
N THR A 190 2.16 2.39 -9.54
CA THR A 190 3.43 3.09 -9.34
C THR A 190 3.63 3.43 -7.87
N ASN A 191 4.87 3.30 -7.40
CA ASN A 191 5.29 3.70 -6.08
C ASN A 191 6.45 4.70 -6.17
N GLY A 192 6.69 5.47 -5.12
CA GLY A 192 7.85 6.35 -4.99
C GLY A 192 8.88 5.74 -4.06
N TRP A 193 10.14 5.72 -4.53
CA TRP A 193 11.27 5.25 -3.74
C TRP A 193 12.28 6.37 -3.51
N SER A 194 12.73 6.52 -2.28
CA SER A 194 13.79 7.45 -1.93
C SER A 194 14.79 6.78 -1.01
N SER A 195 16.08 6.94 -1.32
CA SER A 195 17.15 6.50 -0.43
C SER A 195 17.24 7.39 0.81
N SER A 196 17.96 6.93 1.83
CA SER A 196 18.22 7.71 3.04
C SER A 196 18.90 9.07 2.78
N ARG A 197 19.63 9.20 1.68
CA ARG A 197 20.31 10.44 1.29
C ARG A 197 19.44 11.38 0.45
N ARG A 198 18.33 10.91 -0.09
CA ARG A 198 17.46 11.71 -0.99
C ARG A 198 18.25 12.41 -2.11
N ALA A 199 19.21 11.69 -2.73
CA ALA A 199 20.25 12.28 -3.58
C ALA A 199 20.01 12.12 -5.09
N ARG A 200 18.83 11.66 -5.50
CA ARG A 200 18.50 11.59 -6.92
C ARG A 200 18.17 12.98 -7.48
N SER A 201 18.35 13.14 -8.78
CA SER A 201 18.04 14.37 -9.51
C SER A 201 16.54 14.62 -9.68
N THR A 202 15.71 13.64 -9.39
CA THR A 202 14.25 13.69 -9.50
C THR A 202 13.57 13.70 -8.14
N ALA A 203 12.38 14.25 -8.11
CA ALA A 203 11.40 14.18 -7.03
C ALA A 203 10.08 13.65 -7.58
N ASN A 204 9.30 12.95 -6.80
CA ASN A 204 7.99 12.47 -7.24
C ASN A 204 6.95 12.49 -6.12
N SER A 205 5.68 12.55 -6.50
CA SER A 205 4.55 12.49 -5.58
C SER A 205 3.35 11.83 -6.24
N GLY A 206 2.54 11.13 -5.48
CA GLY A 206 1.17 10.83 -5.88
C GLY A 206 0.35 12.12 -5.87
N ILE A 207 -0.50 12.30 -6.87
CA ILE A 207 -1.58 13.28 -6.86
C ILE A 207 -2.85 12.47 -6.93
N VAL A 208 -3.62 12.50 -5.87
CA VAL A 208 -4.78 11.62 -5.68
C VAL A 208 -6.05 12.43 -5.46
N VAL A 209 -7.17 11.85 -5.85
CA VAL A 209 -8.52 12.37 -5.63
C VAL A 209 -9.28 11.42 -4.71
N GLU A 210 -10.05 11.99 -3.79
CA GLU A 210 -10.94 11.23 -2.91
C GLU A 210 -12.08 10.58 -3.69
N LEU A 211 -12.34 9.33 -3.35
CA LEU A 211 -13.46 8.54 -3.86
C LEU A 211 -14.36 8.11 -2.70
N GLU A 212 -15.63 8.39 -2.86
CA GLU A 212 -16.69 8.04 -1.92
C GLU A 212 -17.26 6.64 -2.22
N LEU A 213 -17.97 6.04 -1.27
CA LEU A 213 -18.63 4.74 -1.49
C LEU A 213 -19.59 4.77 -2.68
N ALA A 214 -20.21 5.93 -2.93
CA ALA A 214 -21.11 6.13 -4.07
C ALA A 214 -20.44 5.94 -5.43
N ASP A 215 -19.12 6.10 -5.53
CA ASP A 215 -18.35 5.92 -6.77
C ASP A 215 -18.19 4.44 -7.14
N PHE A 216 -18.48 3.52 -6.22
CA PHE A 216 -18.35 2.07 -6.40
C PHE A 216 -19.69 1.34 -6.54
N LYS A 217 -20.80 2.06 -6.66
CA LYS A 217 -22.15 1.45 -6.69
C LYS A 217 -22.31 0.37 -7.75
N ASP A 218 -21.75 0.60 -8.93
CA ASP A 218 -21.83 -0.38 -10.02
C ASP A 218 -21.09 -1.69 -9.71
N ASN A 219 -20.11 -1.63 -8.80
CA ASN A 219 -19.35 -2.80 -8.34
C ASN A 219 -19.97 -3.43 -7.08
N GLU A 220 -20.87 -2.72 -6.37
CA GLU A 220 -21.41 -3.16 -5.08
C GLU A 220 -22.36 -4.36 -5.23
N GLU A 221 -23.15 -4.42 -6.29
CA GLU A 221 -24.07 -5.54 -6.56
C GLU A 221 -23.30 -6.86 -6.77
N GLU A 222 -22.13 -6.81 -7.44
CA GLU A 222 -21.35 -8.01 -7.74
C GLU A 222 -20.34 -8.35 -6.62
N HIS A 223 -19.75 -7.35 -6.00
CA HIS A 223 -18.59 -7.53 -5.11
C HIS A 223 -18.86 -7.20 -3.64
N GLY A 224 -20.03 -6.63 -3.30
CA GLY A 224 -20.39 -6.26 -1.94
C GLY A 224 -19.31 -5.40 -1.23
N PRO A 225 -18.84 -5.80 -0.04
CA PRO A 225 -17.84 -5.03 0.70
C PRO A 225 -16.47 -4.95 0.00
N LEU A 226 -16.25 -5.72 -1.08
CA LEU A 226 -15.01 -5.71 -1.89
C LEU A 226 -15.11 -4.79 -3.12
N ALA A 227 -16.18 -4.03 -3.29
CA ALA A 227 -16.43 -3.17 -4.46
C ALA A 227 -15.27 -2.22 -4.78
N ALA A 228 -14.73 -1.54 -3.75
CA ALA A 228 -13.59 -0.64 -3.92
C ALA A 228 -12.31 -1.36 -4.35
N MET A 229 -12.10 -2.59 -3.87
CA MET A 229 -10.98 -3.44 -4.26
C MET A 229 -11.10 -3.91 -5.72
N ALA A 230 -12.30 -4.23 -6.17
CA ALA A 230 -12.60 -4.60 -7.56
C ALA A 230 -12.37 -3.41 -8.50
N PHE A 231 -12.84 -2.22 -8.14
CA PHE A 231 -12.61 -0.98 -8.88
C PHE A 231 -11.11 -0.68 -9.02
N GLN A 232 -10.35 -0.76 -7.93
CA GLN A 232 -8.90 -0.58 -7.95
C GLN A 232 -8.22 -1.58 -8.89
N ALA A 233 -8.59 -2.87 -8.81
CA ALA A 233 -8.03 -3.92 -9.66
C ALA A 233 -8.30 -3.66 -11.16
N GLU A 234 -9.48 -3.15 -11.50
CA GLU A 234 -9.83 -2.78 -12.87
C GLU A 234 -8.93 -1.66 -13.41
N ILE A 235 -8.69 -0.60 -12.61
CA ILE A 235 -7.81 0.51 -13.02
C ILE A 235 -6.37 0.03 -13.19
N GLU A 236 -5.85 -0.77 -12.26
CA GLU A 236 -4.50 -1.32 -12.33
C GLU A 236 -4.32 -2.23 -13.56
N ARG A 237 -5.34 -3.01 -13.91
CA ARG A 237 -5.36 -3.83 -15.13
C ARG A 237 -5.37 -2.97 -16.40
N LYS A 238 -6.23 -1.94 -16.47
CA LYS A 238 -6.26 -1.00 -17.60
C LYS A 238 -4.92 -0.28 -17.79
N ALA A 239 -4.28 0.12 -16.68
CA ALA A 239 -2.94 0.72 -16.72
C ALA A 239 -1.88 -0.27 -17.26
N TRP A 240 -1.94 -1.55 -16.86
CA TRP A 240 -1.06 -2.59 -17.37
C TRP A 240 -1.26 -2.83 -18.88
N GLU A 241 -2.50 -2.86 -19.34
CA GLU A 241 -2.82 -2.98 -20.77
C GLU A 241 -2.28 -1.78 -21.57
N ALA A 242 -2.50 -0.56 -21.08
CA ALA A 242 -1.99 0.66 -21.70
C ALA A 242 -0.45 0.74 -21.69
N GLY A 243 0.21 0.16 -20.68
CA GLY A 243 1.66 0.01 -20.60
C GLY A 243 2.26 -1.12 -21.45
N GLY A 244 1.47 -1.70 -22.36
CA GLY A 244 1.94 -2.75 -23.28
C GLY A 244 2.00 -4.13 -22.65
N ARG A 245 1.26 -4.38 -21.59
CA ARG A 245 1.17 -5.66 -20.85
C ARG A 245 2.50 -6.12 -20.26
N THR A 246 3.29 -5.17 -19.83
CA THR A 246 4.58 -5.39 -19.17
C THR A 246 4.60 -4.67 -17.81
N GLN A 247 5.73 -4.68 -17.10
CA GLN A 247 5.95 -3.86 -15.92
C GLN A 247 6.37 -2.42 -16.26
N THR A 248 5.85 -1.89 -17.37
CA THR A 248 6.04 -0.50 -17.81
C THR A 248 4.76 0.27 -17.51
N ALA A 249 4.82 1.24 -16.61
CA ALA A 249 3.69 2.12 -16.33
C ALA A 249 3.44 3.06 -17.51
N PRO A 250 2.18 3.23 -17.97
CA PRO A 250 1.88 4.25 -18.96
C PRO A 250 2.19 5.63 -18.38
N ALA A 251 2.78 6.49 -19.20
CA ALA A 251 3.19 7.82 -18.81
C ALA A 251 2.91 8.84 -19.91
N GLN A 252 2.77 10.10 -19.51
CA GLN A 252 2.72 11.22 -20.43
C GLN A 252 3.32 12.47 -19.76
N ARG A 253 3.69 13.45 -20.57
CA ARG A 253 4.22 14.72 -20.07
C ARG A 253 3.12 15.49 -19.32
N LEU A 254 3.45 16.05 -18.16
CA LEU A 254 2.50 16.80 -17.34
C LEU A 254 1.87 17.99 -18.10
N VAL A 255 2.64 18.66 -18.95
CA VAL A 255 2.13 19.77 -19.78
C VAL A 255 1.06 19.28 -20.75
N ASP A 256 1.30 18.14 -21.42
CA ASP A 256 0.34 17.57 -22.37
C ASP A 256 -0.91 17.05 -21.65
N PHE A 257 -0.76 16.49 -20.43
CA PHE A 257 -1.89 16.10 -19.58
C PHE A 257 -2.78 17.29 -19.24
N VAL A 258 -2.19 18.41 -18.80
CA VAL A 258 -2.94 19.64 -18.44
C VAL A 258 -3.65 20.23 -19.66
N GLU A 259 -3.04 20.15 -20.83
CA GLU A 259 -3.61 20.66 -22.09
C GLU A 259 -4.54 19.65 -22.79
N GLY A 260 -4.78 18.46 -22.23
CA GLY A 260 -5.63 17.43 -22.81
C GLY A 260 -5.08 16.82 -24.11
N ARG A 261 -3.76 16.82 -24.28
CA ARG A 261 -3.06 16.28 -25.45
C ARG A 261 -2.37 14.97 -25.13
N VAL A 262 -2.31 14.07 -26.10
CA VAL A 262 -1.50 12.84 -25.98
C VAL A 262 -0.03 13.17 -26.23
N SER A 263 0.85 12.79 -25.31
CA SER A 263 2.29 12.92 -25.49
C SER A 263 2.79 12.01 -26.62
N LYS A 264 3.68 12.54 -27.45
CA LYS A 264 4.33 11.75 -28.50
C LYS A 264 5.59 11.05 -28.02
N ASP A 265 6.20 11.59 -26.98
CA ASP A 265 7.41 11.10 -26.33
C ASP A 265 7.37 11.43 -24.84
N CYS A 266 7.97 10.59 -24.01
CA CYS A 266 8.26 10.86 -22.60
C CYS A 266 9.77 10.77 -22.42
N PRO A 267 10.42 11.78 -21.76
CA PRO A 267 11.86 11.78 -21.55
C PRO A 267 12.33 10.66 -20.61
#